data_7da7cfe5b3f55835836d317fcb3d3c83
#
_entry.id   7da7cfe5b3f55835836d317fcb3d3c83
#
_cell.length_a   1.000
_cell.length_b   1.000
_cell.length_c   1.000
_cell.angle_alpha   90.00
_cell.angle_beta   90.00
_cell.angle_gamma   90.00
#
_symmetry.space_group_name_H-M   'P 1'
#
loop_
_entity.id
_entity.type
_entity.pdbx_description
1 polymer ?
#
loop_
_entity_poly.entity_id
_entity_poly.type
_entity_poly.pdbx_seq_one_letter_code
_entity_poly.pdbx_strand_id
1 'polypeptide(L)'
;MGKFIIYQMLPRLWGNIGGKNIKNGTLKDNGCGKFSSIDTISLEYLRSLGVSYVWYTGIIRHATAEDEAGCTPSSADWVKGRAGSPYSITDYYDVNPYLADEPDKRMDEFRYLVRRSHEAGLKVIIDFIPNHVARDYGRFTAEHPAPTGMAALGATDDKSVHWKDTNDFFYYPEIPLTLPVKNQTYVEMPAMASGNTYTASPGVNDWYDTIKLNYCDFHTETWEKMYDIVNFWAEQGVDGFRCDMVELVPPAFFKWLIEKTKKDRPNLLFIAEVYQKTLYSKYIRDIGFDLLYDKSGIYDTVRAIVEKNVNDSGVPVEDWQSAKRITWNWQSLGELQPYMLNFLENHDEQRFASDFFGGNVKNSYAALYASLFLNTAPFMLYAGEEVGERGMDNEGFSGTDGRTSIFDWWAPSSLTRLYRYIHGETGALSHDEQETLEFYRKALRFASEDDAVSKGTVYDLCYCNSSSDGFNQDRHFAFLRDYEDETLLIICNFSKVDADMKISIPEHTFNWMKMPETGELNHNSPISVHVNAMNGAIIKLC
;
A
#
# COMPACT_ATOMS: atom_id res chain seq x y z
N MET A 1 -8.34 -21.62 -1.42
CA MET A 1 -8.58 -20.21 -1.06
C MET A 1 -7.93 -19.41 -2.18
N GLY A 2 -8.66 -18.51 -2.83
CA GLY A 2 -8.15 -17.73 -3.96
C GLY A 2 -7.02 -16.79 -3.58
N LYS A 3 -6.50 -16.06 -4.56
CA LYS A 3 -5.46 -15.05 -4.36
C LYS A 3 -5.97 -13.92 -3.43
N PHE A 4 -5.16 -13.47 -2.47
CA PHE A 4 -5.52 -12.35 -1.60
C PHE A 4 -5.49 -11.04 -2.38
N ILE A 5 -6.60 -10.32 -2.32
CA ILE A 5 -6.67 -8.93 -2.81
C ILE A 5 -6.86 -8.03 -1.58
N ILE A 6 -5.95 -7.09 -1.42
CA ILE A 6 -5.99 -6.07 -0.38
C ILE A 6 -6.46 -4.76 -1.01
N TYR A 7 -7.47 -4.11 -0.43
CA TYR A 7 -7.90 -2.78 -0.85
C TYR A 7 -7.41 -1.76 0.18
N GLN A 8 -6.45 -0.94 -0.21
CA GLN A 8 -5.95 0.14 0.63
C GLN A 8 -6.84 1.38 0.47
N MET A 9 -7.36 1.93 1.57
CA MET A 9 -8.09 3.21 1.55
C MET A 9 -7.75 4.08 2.75
N LEU A 10 -7.80 5.39 2.55
CA LEU A 10 -7.82 6.37 3.62
C LEU A 10 -9.29 6.67 3.95
N PRO A 11 -9.83 6.28 5.12
CA PRO A 11 -11.23 6.52 5.48
C PRO A 11 -11.65 7.99 5.36
N ARG A 12 -10.74 8.94 5.63
CA ARG A 12 -11.04 10.37 5.51
C ARG A 12 -11.32 10.84 4.08
N LEU A 13 -10.88 10.11 3.06
CA LEU A 13 -11.16 10.43 1.65
C LEU A 13 -12.42 9.71 1.14
N TRP A 14 -12.72 8.51 1.68
CA TRP A 14 -13.84 7.70 1.25
C TRP A 14 -15.17 8.26 1.75
N GLY A 15 -16.09 8.50 0.84
CA GLY A 15 -17.39 9.10 1.16
C GLY A 15 -17.34 10.60 1.49
N ASN A 16 -16.22 11.26 1.32
CA ASN A 16 -16.13 12.71 1.39
C ASN A 16 -16.74 13.35 0.14
N ILE A 17 -18.05 13.56 0.14
CA ILE A 17 -18.83 14.09 -1.00
C ILE A 17 -19.13 15.59 -0.89
N GLY A 18 -18.77 16.23 0.22
CA GLY A 18 -19.10 17.62 0.53
C GLY A 18 -17.93 18.60 0.43
N GLY A 19 -16.74 18.13 0.09
CA GLY A 19 -15.53 18.95 0.04
C GLY A 19 -15.58 20.02 -1.06
N LYS A 20 -15.13 21.24 -0.73
CA LYS A 20 -15.01 22.35 -1.69
C LYS A 20 -13.67 22.34 -2.42
N ASN A 21 -12.73 21.51 -2.00
CA ASN A 21 -11.39 21.39 -2.55
C ASN A 21 -10.63 22.72 -2.61
N ILE A 22 -10.67 23.47 -1.50
CA ILE A 22 -9.91 24.71 -1.34
C ILE A 22 -8.47 24.35 -0.99
N LYS A 23 -7.51 24.87 -1.74
CA LYS A 23 -6.08 24.66 -1.46
C LYS A 23 -5.73 25.09 -0.03
N ASN A 24 -5.09 24.20 0.75
CA ASN A 24 -4.84 24.38 2.18
C ASN A 24 -6.11 24.66 3.01
N GLY A 25 -7.28 24.20 2.53
CA GLY A 25 -8.56 24.39 3.20
C GLY A 25 -8.65 23.67 4.53
N THR A 26 -9.55 24.14 5.38
CA THR A 26 -9.84 23.55 6.69
C THR A 26 -10.68 22.28 6.53
N LEU A 27 -10.81 21.49 7.59
CA LEU A 27 -11.76 20.39 7.69
C LEU A 27 -13.19 20.85 7.31
N LYS A 28 -13.60 22.03 7.75
CA LYS A 28 -14.91 22.61 7.45
C LYS A 28 -15.09 22.97 5.97
N ASP A 29 -14.00 23.38 5.29
CA ASP A 29 -14.06 23.69 3.86
C ASP A 29 -14.05 22.43 3.00
N ASN A 30 -13.15 21.48 3.27
CA ASN A 30 -12.86 20.36 2.40
C ASN A 30 -13.49 19.05 2.85
N GLY A 31 -14.06 19.02 4.05
CA GLY A 31 -14.74 17.82 4.55
C GLY A 31 -13.80 16.67 4.91
N CYS A 32 -14.42 15.58 5.35
CA CYS A 32 -13.76 14.34 5.71
C CYS A 32 -14.76 13.19 5.60
N GLY A 33 -14.33 12.07 5.05
CA GLY A 33 -15.06 10.82 5.13
C GLY A 33 -15.17 10.33 6.57
N LYS A 34 -16.16 9.51 6.84
CA LYS A 34 -16.49 9.00 8.18
C LYS A 34 -16.43 7.48 8.21
N PHE A 35 -16.28 6.91 9.40
CA PHE A 35 -16.43 5.46 9.56
C PHE A 35 -17.80 4.97 9.06
N SER A 36 -18.85 5.77 9.25
CA SER A 36 -20.19 5.47 8.73
C SER A 36 -20.28 5.47 7.21
N SER A 37 -19.44 6.24 6.51
CA SER A 37 -19.39 6.27 5.04
C SER A 37 -18.89 4.94 4.44
N ILE A 38 -18.17 4.13 5.22
CA ILE A 38 -17.76 2.78 4.81
C ILE A 38 -18.90 1.82 5.21
N ASP A 39 -20.05 2.00 4.61
CA ASP A 39 -21.28 1.27 4.89
C ASP A 39 -21.34 -0.10 4.18
N THR A 40 -22.48 -0.78 4.29
CA THR A 40 -22.70 -2.09 3.67
C THR A 40 -22.53 -2.04 2.15
N ILE A 41 -22.98 -0.96 1.49
CA ILE A 41 -22.85 -0.79 0.04
C ILE A 41 -21.37 -0.70 -0.35
N SER A 42 -20.60 0.10 0.39
CA SER A 42 -19.14 0.20 0.21
C SER A 42 -18.45 -1.16 0.37
N LEU A 43 -18.80 -1.92 1.40
CA LEU A 43 -18.20 -3.23 1.67
C LEU A 43 -18.60 -4.29 0.63
N GLU A 44 -19.86 -4.29 0.18
CA GLU A 44 -20.34 -5.15 -0.91
C GLU A 44 -19.65 -4.81 -2.23
N TYR A 45 -19.43 -3.52 -2.50
CA TYR A 45 -18.63 -3.09 -3.65
C TYR A 45 -17.22 -3.70 -3.60
N LEU A 46 -16.52 -3.60 -2.48
CA LEU A 46 -15.18 -4.20 -2.33
C LEU A 46 -15.22 -5.73 -2.55
N ARG A 47 -16.23 -6.41 -2.00
CA ARG A 47 -16.43 -7.83 -2.25
C ARG A 47 -16.64 -8.14 -3.73
N SER A 48 -17.35 -7.27 -4.45
CA SER A 48 -17.59 -7.42 -5.89
C SER A 48 -16.32 -7.32 -6.74
N LEU A 49 -15.25 -6.73 -6.20
CA LEU A 49 -13.91 -6.69 -6.79
C LEU A 49 -13.05 -7.93 -6.44
N GLY A 50 -13.55 -8.86 -5.62
CA GLY A 50 -12.75 -10.00 -5.14
C GLY A 50 -11.84 -9.67 -3.93
N VAL A 51 -12.04 -8.53 -3.28
CA VAL A 51 -11.25 -8.10 -2.12
C VAL A 51 -11.46 -9.05 -0.94
N SER A 52 -10.37 -9.38 -0.25
CA SER A 52 -10.34 -10.22 0.95
C SER A 52 -9.99 -9.43 2.20
N TYR A 53 -9.18 -8.39 2.07
CA TYR A 53 -8.72 -7.54 3.15
C TYR A 53 -8.92 -6.07 2.80
N VAL A 54 -9.32 -5.27 3.78
CA VAL A 54 -9.29 -3.80 3.67
C VAL A 54 -8.20 -3.27 4.59
N TRP A 55 -7.30 -2.48 4.04
CA TRP A 55 -6.34 -1.73 4.83
C TRP A 55 -6.85 -0.30 5.02
N TYR A 56 -7.30 0.01 6.23
CA TYR A 56 -7.72 1.34 6.64
C TYR A 56 -6.50 2.17 7.08
N THR A 57 -5.94 2.95 6.16
CA THR A 57 -4.78 3.82 6.41
C THR A 57 -5.19 5.06 7.21
N GLY A 58 -4.39 5.41 8.22
CA GLY A 58 -4.53 6.69 8.95
C GLY A 58 -5.70 6.74 9.93
N ILE A 59 -6.10 5.61 10.53
CA ILE A 59 -7.17 5.59 11.53
C ILE A 59 -6.67 5.91 12.94
N ILE A 60 -5.43 5.56 13.28
CA ILE A 60 -4.85 5.84 14.60
C ILE A 60 -4.70 7.36 14.78
N ARG A 61 -4.95 7.85 15.99
CA ARG A 61 -4.90 9.28 16.30
C ARG A 61 -3.54 9.88 16.02
N HIS A 62 -3.49 10.80 15.08
CA HIS A 62 -2.27 11.49 14.64
C HIS A 62 -2.42 13.01 14.74
N ALA A 63 -1.31 13.72 14.62
CA ALA A 63 -1.25 15.16 14.68
C ALA A 63 -2.06 15.82 13.56
N THR A 64 -2.79 16.88 13.89
CA THR A 64 -3.54 17.71 12.94
C THR A 64 -3.46 19.17 13.35
N ALA A 65 -3.57 20.09 12.40
CA ALA A 65 -3.64 21.53 12.67
C ALA A 65 -5.09 22.02 12.91
N GLU A 66 -6.06 21.11 13.02
CA GLU A 66 -7.48 21.45 13.23
C GLU A 66 -7.87 21.48 14.70
N ASP A 67 -8.79 22.39 15.04
CA ASP A 67 -9.44 22.53 16.33
C ASP A 67 -10.96 22.23 16.29
N GLU A 68 -11.40 21.57 15.22
CA GLU A 68 -12.79 21.21 14.98
C GLU A 68 -13.01 19.70 15.15
N ALA A 69 -14.27 19.27 15.25
CA ALA A 69 -14.67 17.87 15.33
C ALA A 69 -14.01 17.08 16.49
N GLY A 70 -13.81 17.70 17.65
CA GLY A 70 -13.18 17.09 18.82
C GLY A 70 -11.67 16.88 18.67
N CYS A 71 -11.05 17.44 17.63
CA CYS A 71 -9.61 17.49 17.50
C CYS A 71 -9.05 18.58 18.41
N THR A 72 -7.87 18.31 19.00
CA THR A 72 -7.06 19.34 19.65
C THR A 72 -5.88 19.62 18.75
N PRO A 73 -5.69 20.88 18.26
CA PRO A 73 -4.65 21.17 17.29
C PRO A 73 -3.26 20.93 17.84
N SER A 74 -2.43 20.32 17.04
CA SER A 74 -0.99 20.29 17.21
C SER A 74 -0.36 21.57 16.65
N SER A 75 0.91 21.85 16.94
CA SER A 75 1.55 23.07 16.47
C SER A 75 1.70 23.10 14.94
N ALA A 76 1.20 24.19 14.33
CA ALA A 76 1.36 24.43 12.90
C ALA A 76 2.85 24.59 12.47
N ASP A 77 3.77 24.78 13.41
CA ASP A 77 5.20 24.87 13.10
C ASP A 77 5.79 23.55 12.60
N TRP A 78 5.18 22.41 12.97
CA TRP A 78 5.71 21.10 12.57
C TRP A 78 4.67 20.18 11.93
N VAL A 79 3.37 20.41 12.04
CA VAL A 79 2.36 19.61 11.34
C VAL A 79 2.50 19.79 9.83
N LYS A 80 2.57 18.68 9.10
CA LYS A 80 2.62 18.69 7.63
C LYS A 80 1.20 18.77 7.06
N GLY A 81 0.92 19.81 6.27
CA GLY A 81 -0.42 20.10 5.80
C GLY A 81 -1.39 20.47 6.93
N ARG A 82 -2.69 20.48 6.67
CA ARG A 82 -3.69 20.77 7.72
C ARG A 82 -4.26 19.50 8.36
N ALA A 83 -4.42 18.44 7.59
CA ALA A 83 -4.87 17.15 8.10
C ALA A 83 -3.78 16.39 8.87
N GLY A 84 -2.52 16.76 8.68
CA GLY A 84 -1.36 16.11 9.29
C GLY A 84 -1.00 14.76 8.64
N SER A 85 0.18 14.28 8.95
CA SER A 85 0.64 12.97 8.51
C SER A 85 -0.09 11.85 9.27
N PRO A 86 -0.68 10.86 8.58
CA PRO A 86 -1.20 9.65 9.21
C PRO A 86 -0.18 8.87 10.05
N TYR A 87 1.10 9.15 9.85
CA TYR A 87 2.23 8.49 10.52
C TYR A 87 2.80 9.28 11.70
N SER A 88 2.30 10.49 11.94
CA SER A 88 2.70 11.34 13.09
C SER A 88 1.75 11.09 14.27
N ILE A 89 1.90 9.93 14.94
CA ILE A 89 0.98 9.41 15.94
C ILE A 89 1.06 10.21 17.24
N THR A 90 -0.06 10.70 17.72
CA THR A 90 -0.20 11.41 19.02
C THR A 90 -0.72 10.51 20.13
N ASP A 91 -1.47 9.46 19.78
CA ASP A 91 -2.00 8.48 20.73
C ASP A 91 -2.22 7.14 20.05
N TYR A 92 -1.54 6.08 20.52
CA TYR A 92 -1.67 4.75 19.94
C TYR A 92 -2.94 4.00 20.35
N TYR A 93 -3.63 4.42 21.38
CA TYR A 93 -4.81 3.72 21.92
C TYR A 93 -6.14 4.36 21.54
N ASP A 94 -6.09 5.28 20.56
CA ASP A 94 -7.25 6.04 20.11
C ASP A 94 -7.28 6.17 18.58
N VAL A 95 -8.46 6.45 18.03
CA VAL A 95 -8.66 6.80 16.62
C VAL A 95 -8.88 8.30 16.45
N ASN A 96 -8.68 8.77 15.21
CA ASN A 96 -8.90 10.18 14.90
C ASN A 96 -10.37 10.58 15.12
N PRO A 97 -10.65 11.60 15.95
CA PRO A 97 -12.02 12.01 16.25
C PRO A 97 -12.79 12.52 15.03
N TYR A 98 -12.11 13.11 14.05
CA TYR A 98 -12.75 13.59 12.82
C TYR A 98 -13.28 12.47 11.90
N LEU A 99 -12.87 11.19 12.11
CA LEU A 99 -13.39 10.04 11.37
C LEU A 99 -14.73 9.53 11.91
N ALA A 100 -15.11 9.92 13.13
CA ALA A 100 -16.38 9.56 13.73
C ALA A 100 -17.47 10.59 13.44
N ASP A 101 -18.72 10.15 13.40
CA ASP A 101 -19.87 11.06 13.40
C ASP A 101 -20.05 11.71 14.76
N GLU A 102 -19.85 10.93 15.85
CA GLU A 102 -19.83 11.40 17.22
C GLU A 102 -18.41 11.25 17.80
N PRO A 103 -17.59 12.33 17.87
CA PRO A 103 -16.20 12.23 18.30
C PRO A 103 -15.97 11.53 19.65
N ASP A 104 -16.91 11.66 20.59
CA ASP A 104 -16.83 11.01 21.89
C ASP A 104 -17.09 9.50 21.84
N LYS A 105 -17.67 9.01 20.73
CA LYS A 105 -17.93 7.57 20.47
C LYS A 105 -17.00 6.97 19.43
N ARG A 106 -15.96 7.68 19.02
CA ARG A 106 -15.08 7.30 17.91
C ARG A 106 -14.53 5.87 17.96
N MET A 107 -14.15 5.39 19.14
CA MET A 107 -13.70 4.01 19.32
C MET A 107 -14.81 2.99 19.12
N ASP A 108 -16.04 3.29 19.53
CA ASP A 108 -17.18 2.41 19.31
C ASP A 108 -17.59 2.39 17.84
N GLU A 109 -17.52 3.53 17.15
CA GLU A 109 -17.75 3.62 15.71
C GLU A 109 -16.69 2.84 14.92
N PHE A 110 -15.42 2.89 15.32
CA PHE A 110 -14.37 2.08 14.73
C PHE A 110 -14.60 0.58 14.96
N ARG A 111 -14.93 0.15 16.19
CA ARG A 111 -15.28 -1.25 16.50
C ARG A 111 -16.47 -1.72 15.66
N TYR A 112 -17.41 -0.83 15.44
CA TYR A 112 -18.55 -1.11 14.56
C TYR A 112 -18.13 -1.27 13.10
N LEU A 113 -17.21 -0.43 12.60
CA LEU A 113 -16.63 -0.59 11.27
C LEU A 113 -15.93 -1.94 11.12
N VAL A 114 -15.07 -2.33 12.06
CA VAL A 114 -14.38 -3.63 12.05
C VAL A 114 -15.39 -4.77 11.99
N ARG A 115 -16.40 -4.75 12.87
CA ARG A 115 -17.44 -5.80 12.92
C ARG A 115 -18.19 -5.92 11.59
N ARG A 116 -18.68 -4.81 11.00
CA ARG A 116 -19.41 -4.89 9.73
C ARG A 116 -18.51 -5.27 8.55
N SER A 117 -17.21 -4.95 8.60
CA SER A 117 -16.23 -5.47 7.62
C SER A 117 -16.15 -6.99 7.70
N HIS A 118 -16.08 -7.55 8.91
CA HIS A 118 -16.11 -9.01 9.14
C HIS A 118 -17.44 -9.63 8.69
N GLU A 119 -18.57 -9.00 9.00
CA GLU A 119 -19.90 -9.45 8.56
C GLU A 119 -20.02 -9.48 7.03
N ALA A 120 -19.35 -8.57 6.34
CA ALA A 120 -19.22 -8.57 4.88
C ALA A 120 -18.20 -9.60 4.35
N GLY A 121 -17.49 -10.34 5.23
CA GLY A 121 -16.48 -11.33 4.87
C GLY A 121 -15.13 -10.71 4.49
N LEU A 122 -14.84 -9.48 4.94
CA LEU A 122 -13.57 -8.78 4.77
C LEU A 122 -12.79 -8.81 6.08
N LYS A 123 -11.47 -8.96 5.99
CA LYS A 123 -10.54 -8.79 7.10
C LYS A 123 -9.98 -7.38 7.12
N VAL A 124 -9.56 -6.92 8.29
CA VAL A 124 -9.13 -5.54 8.52
C VAL A 124 -7.63 -5.46 8.80
N ILE A 125 -6.93 -4.61 8.05
CA ILE A 125 -5.53 -4.23 8.27
C ILE A 125 -5.49 -2.76 8.67
N ILE A 126 -4.59 -2.41 9.59
CA ILE A 126 -4.25 -1.02 9.93
C ILE A 126 -2.74 -0.82 9.90
N ASP A 127 -2.28 0.43 9.96
CA ASP A 127 -0.86 0.73 10.08
C ASP A 127 -0.35 0.48 11.50
N PHE A 128 0.86 -0.03 11.61
CA PHE A 128 1.67 -0.04 12.82
C PHE A 128 2.94 0.76 12.56
N ILE A 129 3.13 1.85 13.31
CA ILE A 129 4.23 2.80 13.13
C ILE A 129 5.25 2.62 14.26
N PRO A 130 6.22 1.71 14.16
CA PRO A 130 7.12 1.43 15.27
C PRO A 130 8.34 2.35 15.34
N ASN A 131 8.66 3.09 14.28
CA ASN A 131 9.90 3.86 14.21
C ASN A 131 9.84 5.21 14.92
N HIS A 132 8.67 5.84 14.98
CA HIS A 132 8.52 7.22 15.46
C HIS A 132 7.11 7.52 15.95
N VAL A 133 6.97 8.65 16.62
CA VAL A 133 5.70 9.25 17.08
C VAL A 133 5.67 10.73 16.73
N ALA A 134 4.53 11.40 16.92
CA ALA A 134 4.41 12.86 16.79
C ALA A 134 5.22 13.61 17.85
N ARG A 135 5.58 14.88 17.59
CA ARG A 135 6.30 15.71 18.57
C ARG A 135 5.53 16.02 19.82
N ASP A 136 4.20 15.99 19.78
CA ASP A 136 3.34 16.13 20.96
C ASP A 136 2.74 14.80 21.45
N TYR A 137 3.40 13.69 21.15
CA TYR A 137 3.02 12.38 21.68
C TYR A 137 2.94 12.41 23.21
N GLY A 138 1.97 11.71 23.76
CA GLY A 138 1.73 11.69 25.20
C GLY A 138 0.79 12.78 25.71
N ARG A 139 0.42 13.74 24.86
CA ARG A 139 -0.54 14.81 25.21
C ARG A 139 -1.89 14.26 25.68
N PHE A 140 -2.30 13.12 25.14
CA PHE A 140 -3.60 12.49 25.40
C PHE A 140 -3.50 11.21 26.25
N THR A 141 -2.31 10.80 26.65
CA THR A 141 -2.09 9.53 27.36
C THR A 141 -2.77 9.44 28.73
N ALA A 142 -3.07 10.58 29.35
CA ALA A 142 -3.85 10.61 30.60
C ALA A 142 -5.34 10.28 30.36
N GLU A 143 -5.86 10.55 29.16
CA GLU A 143 -7.23 10.25 28.75
C GLU A 143 -7.35 8.80 28.26
N HIS A 144 -6.31 8.27 27.62
CA HIS A 144 -6.24 6.91 27.06
C HIS A 144 -4.98 6.18 27.55
N PRO A 145 -4.94 5.76 28.83
CA PRO A 145 -3.81 5.00 29.34
C PRO A 145 -3.71 3.62 28.67
N ALA A 146 -2.49 3.09 28.58
CA ALA A 146 -2.27 1.74 28.11
C ALA A 146 -3.13 0.74 28.91
N PRO A 147 -3.82 -0.21 28.27
CA PRO A 147 -4.69 -1.18 28.94
C PRO A 147 -3.99 -2.00 30.01
N THR A 148 -2.71 -2.29 29.83
CA THR A 148 -1.86 -3.01 30.80
C THR A 148 -1.42 -2.14 31.99
N GLY A 149 -1.66 -0.83 31.94
CA GLY A 149 -1.17 0.14 32.92
C GLY A 149 0.30 0.49 32.76
N MET A 150 0.94 0.10 31.64
CA MET A 150 2.32 0.51 31.33
C MET A 150 2.41 2.03 31.21
N ALA A 151 3.57 2.59 31.57
CA ALA A 151 3.84 3.99 31.37
C ALA A 151 3.88 4.33 29.87
N ALA A 152 3.35 5.51 29.49
CA ALA A 152 3.45 5.99 28.13
C ALA A 152 4.91 6.11 27.67
N LEU A 153 5.15 6.00 26.37
CA LEU A 153 6.48 6.24 25.77
C LEU A 153 7.02 7.61 26.23
N GLY A 154 8.25 7.63 26.70
CA GLY A 154 8.96 8.81 27.16
C GLY A 154 8.59 9.30 28.58
N ALA A 155 7.61 8.71 29.26
CA ALA A 155 7.14 9.17 30.58
C ALA A 155 8.18 9.01 31.69
N THR A 156 9.06 8.04 31.56
CA THR A 156 10.12 7.69 32.55
C THR A 156 11.53 8.02 32.07
N ASP A 157 11.66 8.67 30.91
CA ASP A 157 12.95 8.93 30.27
C ASP A 157 13.82 9.90 31.06
N ASP A 158 15.11 9.60 31.12
CA ASP A 158 16.16 10.48 31.60
C ASP A 158 16.56 11.47 30.51
N LYS A 159 15.97 12.68 30.56
CA LYS A 159 16.19 13.74 29.55
C LYS A 159 17.53 14.47 29.69
N SER A 160 18.34 14.13 30.71
CA SER A 160 19.66 14.73 30.93
C SER A 160 20.77 14.07 30.10
N VAL A 161 20.48 12.98 29.40
CA VAL A 161 21.43 12.22 28.58
C VAL A 161 20.90 12.06 27.14
N HIS A 162 21.83 11.99 26.17
CA HIS A 162 21.43 11.80 24.78
C HIS A 162 20.80 10.42 24.54
N TRP A 163 21.38 9.39 25.10
CA TRP A 163 20.96 8.00 24.97
C TRP A 163 21.05 7.27 26.30
N LYS A 164 20.08 6.40 26.52
CA LYS A 164 20.06 5.44 27.62
C LYS A 164 19.20 4.26 27.18
N ASP A 165 19.56 3.05 27.59
CA ASP A 165 18.84 1.83 27.23
C ASP A 165 17.41 1.75 27.80
N THR A 166 17.14 2.51 28.87
CA THR A 166 15.82 2.64 29.50
C THR A 166 14.97 3.79 28.95
N ASN A 167 15.53 4.64 28.06
CA ASN A 167 14.80 5.73 27.43
C ASN A 167 14.07 5.24 26.18
N ASP A 168 12.85 5.71 25.96
CA ASP A 168 12.09 5.48 24.75
C ASP A 168 12.50 6.42 23.60
N PHE A 169 13.14 7.56 23.91
CA PHE A 169 13.55 8.59 22.93
C PHE A 169 15.03 8.97 23.06
N PHE A 170 15.56 9.63 22.01
CA PHE A 170 16.89 10.23 21.99
C PHE A 170 16.77 11.72 22.28
N TYR A 171 17.48 12.22 23.28
CA TYR A 171 17.46 13.63 23.69
C TYR A 171 18.75 14.36 23.35
N TYR A 172 18.66 15.67 23.16
CA TYR A 172 19.80 16.59 23.04
C TYR A 172 19.80 17.53 24.25
N PRO A 173 20.42 17.13 25.38
CA PRO A 173 20.43 17.93 26.58
C PRO A 173 20.90 19.38 26.30
N GLU A 174 20.21 20.37 26.87
CA GLU A 174 20.52 21.79 26.74
C GLU A 174 20.43 22.38 25.30
N ILE A 175 20.02 21.59 24.31
CA ILE A 175 19.85 22.04 22.92
C ILE A 175 18.33 22.14 22.61
N PRO A 176 17.83 23.32 22.21
CA PRO A 176 16.45 23.45 21.76
C PRO A 176 16.28 22.90 20.34
N LEU A 177 15.08 22.43 20.03
CA LEU A 177 14.68 22.06 18.68
C LEU A 177 14.67 23.26 17.75
N THR A 178 15.28 23.12 16.59
CA THR A 178 15.20 24.09 15.49
C THR A 178 14.47 23.48 14.31
N LEU A 179 13.26 23.96 14.03
CA LEU A 179 12.44 23.49 12.90
C LEU A 179 12.75 24.26 11.61
N PRO A 180 12.53 23.66 10.44
CA PRO A 180 12.78 24.32 9.15
C PRO A 180 11.66 25.28 8.74
N VAL A 181 11.20 26.12 9.70
CA VAL A 181 10.12 27.08 9.51
C VAL A 181 10.54 28.49 9.88
N LYS A 182 9.90 29.48 9.28
CA LYS A 182 10.12 30.88 9.64
C LYS A 182 9.33 31.23 10.90
N ASN A 183 9.98 31.94 11.85
CA ASN A 183 9.34 32.41 13.08
C ASN A 183 8.74 31.28 13.92
N GLN A 184 9.56 30.25 14.20
CA GLN A 184 9.16 29.14 15.06
C GLN A 184 8.62 29.64 16.41
N THR A 185 7.44 29.17 16.78
CA THR A 185 6.79 29.43 18.07
C THR A 185 6.79 28.21 18.98
N TYR A 186 6.86 27.00 18.39
CA TYR A 186 6.94 25.75 19.13
C TYR A 186 8.28 25.62 19.86
N VAL A 187 8.21 25.26 21.13
CA VAL A 187 9.38 25.09 21.99
C VAL A 187 9.47 23.64 22.46
N GLU A 188 10.60 23.00 22.16
CA GLU A 188 10.96 21.66 22.64
C GLU A 188 12.38 21.74 23.19
N MET A 189 12.51 21.50 24.51
CA MET A 189 13.78 21.59 25.25
C MET A 189 13.80 20.53 26.37
N PRO A 190 14.71 19.57 26.39
CA PRO A 190 15.69 19.29 25.33
C PRO A 190 15.02 18.85 24.04
N ALA A 191 15.65 19.14 22.92
CA ALA A 191 15.19 18.61 21.62
C ALA A 191 15.27 17.09 21.59
N MET A 192 14.37 16.46 20.82
CA MET A 192 14.39 15.02 20.54
C MET A 192 14.76 14.77 19.07
N ALA A 193 15.41 13.64 18.80
CA ALA A 193 15.76 13.24 17.43
C ALA A 193 14.51 13.06 16.57
N SER A 194 14.55 13.50 15.30
CA SER A 194 13.45 13.28 14.35
C SER A 194 13.40 11.81 13.87
N GLY A 195 12.26 11.37 13.32
CA GLY A 195 12.02 9.98 12.96
C GLY A 195 13.01 9.37 11.98
N ASN A 196 13.62 10.15 11.09
CA ASN A 196 14.59 9.69 10.10
C ASN A 196 16.02 10.22 10.31
N THR A 197 16.23 11.14 11.26
CA THR A 197 17.55 11.77 11.50
C THR A 197 17.85 11.90 12.98
N TYR A 198 19.14 11.78 13.35
CA TYR A 198 19.62 11.98 14.72
C TYR A 198 20.15 13.42 14.85
N THR A 199 19.23 14.41 14.86
CA THR A 199 19.57 15.82 14.98
C THR A 199 18.51 16.61 15.73
N ALA A 200 18.93 17.68 16.41
CA ALA A 200 18.07 18.70 17.00
C ALA A 200 17.61 19.77 15.98
N SER A 201 18.08 19.69 14.73
CA SER A 201 17.79 20.67 13.68
C SER A 201 17.48 19.96 12.36
N PRO A 202 16.33 19.26 12.26
CA PRO A 202 15.94 18.56 11.03
C PRO A 202 15.70 19.57 9.90
N GLY A 203 16.03 19.16 8.65
CA GLY A 203 15.77 19.94 7.45
C GLY A 203 14.33 19.81 6.96
N VAL A 204 13.98 20.59 5.91
CA VAL A 204 12.63 20.61 5.32
C VAL A 204 12.23 19.26 4.69
N ASN A 205 13.20 18.46 4.26
CA ASN A 205 12.98 17.13 3.68
C ASN A 205 13.01 16.01 4.71
N ASP A 206 13.29 16.33 5.98
CA ASP A 206 13.28 15.36 7.06
C ASP A 206 11.87 15.21 7.66
N TRP A 207 11.71 14.19 8.50
CA TRP A 207 10.46 13.98 9.23
C TRP A 207 10.44 14.83 10.49
N TYR A 208 10.50 16.17 10.30
CA TYR A 208 10.58 17.16 11.37
C TYR A 208 9.32 17.19 12.27
N ASP A 209 8.22 16.59 11.82
CA ASP A 209 6.96 16.42 12.54
C ASP A 209 6.97 15.24 13.54
N THR A 210 8.05 14.45 13.56
CA THR A 210 8.13 13.20 14.33
C THR A 210 9.32 13.15 15.28
N ILE A 211 9.23 12.25 16.27
CA ILE A 211 10.28 11.90 17.24
C ILE A 211 10.67 10.46 17.05
N LYS A 212 11.97 10.17 16.92
CA LYS A 212 12.54 8.83 16.78
C LYS A 212 12.39 8.04 18.07
N LEU A 213 11.87 6.80 17.97
CA LEU A 213 11.88 5.84 19.05
C LEU A 213 13.27 5.20 19.23
N ASN A 214 13.67 5.00 20.48
CA ASN A 214 14.91 4.36 20.85
C ASN A 214 14.69 2.85 21.03
N TYR A 215 15.24 2.07 20.12
CA TYR A 215 15.33 0.62 20.27
C TYR A 215 16.77 0.20 20.52
N CYS A 216 16.96 -0.66 21.52
CA CYS A 216 18.19 -1.42 21.66
C CYS A 216 18.12 -2.73 20.83
N ASP A 217 19.28 -3.31 20.50
CA ASP A 217 19.35 -4.63 19.85
C ASP A 217 19.00 -5.80 20.81
N PHE A 218 18.61 -5.48 22.04
CA PHE A 218 18.16 -6.39 23.07
C PHE A 218 16.82 -5.90 23.65
N HIS A 219 16.10 -6.80 24.27
CA HIS A 219 14.77 -6.55 24.83
C HIS A 219 14.78 -5.46 25.91
N THR A 220 13.92 -4.44 25.74
CA THR A 220 13.72 -3.31 26.65
C THR A 220 12.23 -3.10 26.92
N GLU A 221 11.91 -2.18 27.82
CA GLU A 221 10.52 -1.79 28.11
C GLU A 221 9.83 -1.17 26.87
N THR A 222 10.58 -0.48 25.99
CA THR A 222 10.06 0.03 24.71
C THR A 222 9.46 -1.10 23.85
N TRP A 223 10.09 -2.29 23.84
CA TRP A 223 9.56 -3.44 23.11
C TRP A 223 8.21 -3.91 23.67
N GLU A 224 8.08 -3.97 25.00
CA GLU A 224 6.83 -4.36 25.66
C GLU A 224 5.71 -3.34 25.41
N LYS A 225 6.02 -2.02 25.44
CA LYS A 225 5.06 -0.97 25.10
C LYS A 225 4.54 -1.12 23.69
N MET A 226 5.42 -1.40 22.72
CA MET A 226 5.02 -1.60 21.32
C MET A 226 4.23 -2.90 21.11
N TYR A 227 4.55 -3.96 21.87
CA TYR A 227 3.73 -5.18 21.89
C TYR A 227 2.33 -4.92 22.45
N ASP A 228 2.22 -4.13 23.51
CA ASP A 228 0.93 -3.76 24.11
C ASP A 228 0.03 -3.03 23.10
N ILE A 229 0.60 -2.13 22.30
CA ILE A 229 -0.11 -1.44 21.21
C ILE A 229 -0.65 -2.44 20.18
N VAL A 230 0.19 -3.37 19.70
CA VAL A 230 -0.22 -4.41 18.72
C VAL A 230 -1.33 -5.29 19.32
N ASN A 231 -1.18 -5.68 20.58
CA ASN A 231 -2.17 -6.50 21.28
C ASN A 231 -3.49 -5.77 21.44
N PHE A 232 -3.46 -4.49 21.83
CA PHE A 232 -4.66 -3.65 21.96
C PHE A 232 -5.47 -3.62 20.66
N TRP A 233 -4.85 -3.35 19.52
CA TRP A 233 -5.55 -3.29 18.24
C TRP A 233 -6.05 -4.66 17.78
N ALA A 234 -5.30 -5.73 18.03
CA ALA A 234 -5.76 -7.10 17.78
C ALA A 234 -6.99 -7.45 18.63
N GLU A 235 -7.11 -6.94 19.86
CA GLU A 235 -8.30 -7.07 20.70
C GLU A 235 -9.50 -6.25 20.18
N GLN A 236 -9.25 -5.17 19.44
CA GLN A 236 -10.33 -4.45 18.75
C GLN A 236 -10.82 -5.19 17.48
N GLY A 237 -10.23 -6.35 17.15
CA GLY A 237 -10.63 -7.18 16.00
C GLY A 237 -9.84 -6.91 14.72
N VAL A 238 -8.72 -6.20 14.79
CA VAL A 238 -7.81 -6.02 13.64
C VAL A 238 -7.15 -7.36 13.28
N ASP A 239 -7.16 -7.72 11.99
CA ASP A 239 -6.63 -9.00 11.48
C ASP A 239 -5.18 -8.92 10.99
N GLY A 240 -4.63 -7.71 10.88
CA GLY A 240 -3.26 -7.55 10.42
C GLY A 240 -2.73 -6.12 10.52
N PHE A 241 -1.41 -6.01 10.39
CA PHE A 241 -0.68 -4.76 10.47
C PHE A 241 0.22 -4.56 9.25
N ARG A 242 0.13 -3.38 8.64
CA ARG A 242 1.20 -2.89 7.77
C ARG A 242 2.19 -2.15 8.65
N CYS A 243 3.40 -2.71 8.74
CA CYS A 243 4.48 -2.17 9.57
C CYS A 243 5.29 -1.15 8.77
N ASP A 244 5.24 0.09 9.25
CA ASP A 244 5.90 1.24 8.64
C ASP A 244 7.42 1.19 8.86
N MET A 245 8.18 1.50 7.79
CA MET A 245 9.64 1.74 7.81
C MET A 245 10.45 0.72 8.64
N VAL A 246 10.17 -0.57 8.47
CA VAL A 246 10.77 -1.64 9.29
C VAL A 246 12.29 -1.70 9.22
N GLU A 247 12.90 -1.20 8.14
CA GLU A 247 14.36 -1.14 7.98
C GLU A 247 15.04 -0.15 8.94
N LEU A 248 14.28 0.78 9.55
CA LEU A 248 14.77 1.75 10.53
C LEU A 248 14.64 1.27 11.99
N VAL A 249 14.11 0.06 12.21
CA VAL A 249 13.89 -0.55 13.53
C VAL A 249 14.68 -1.86 13.61
N PRO A 250 15.31 -2.20 14.76
CA PRO A 250 16.10 -3.42 14.87
C PRO A 250 15.31 -4.68 14.47
N PRO A 251 15.83 -5.53 13.59
CA PRO A 251 15.17 -6.78 13.18
C PRO A 251 14.86 -7.71 14.36
N ALA A 252 15.68 -7.69 15.40
CA ALA A 252 15.48 -8.49 16.62
C ALA A 252 14.16 -8.16 17.34
N PHE A 253 13.75 -6.87 17.33
CA PHE A 253 12.47 -6.44 17.87
C PHE A 253 11.32 -7.10 17.10
N PHE A 254 11.32 -7.01 15.77
CA PHE A 254 10.23 -7.59 14.96
C PHE A 254 10.16 -9.10 15.10
N LYS A 255 11.30 -9.79 15.13
CA LYS A 255 11.33 -11.24 15.38
C LYS A 255 10.63 -11.57 16.69
N TRP A 256 11.02 -10.92 17.77
CA TRP A 256 10.43 -11.11 19.09
C TRP A 256 8.93 -10.76 19.11
N LEU A 257 8.55 -9.61 18.52
CA LEU A 257 7.16 -9.15 18.45
C LEU A 257 6.25 -10.16 17.74
N ILE A 258 6.67 -10.59 16.54
CA ILE A 258 5.90 -11.52 15.71
C ILE A 258 5.80 -12.89 16.39
N GLU A 259 6.91 -13.43 16.90
CA GLU A 259 6.92 -14.71 17.62
C GLU A 259 6.02 -14.66 18.86
N LYS A 260 6.07 -13.57 19.65
CA LYS A 260 5.25 -13.38 20.84
C LYS A 260 3.76 -13.27 20.48
N THR A 261 3.43 -12.45 19.49
CA THR A 261 2.04 -12.22 19.06
C THR A 261 1.42 -13.49 18.45
N LYS A 262 2.16 -14.20 17.59
CA LYS A 262 1.63 -15.38 16.89
C LYS A 262 1.43 -16.61 17.78
N LYS A 263 1.96 -16.62 19.01
CA LYS A 263 1.63 -17.68 19.99
C LYS A 263 0.15 -17.71 20.30
N ASP A 264 -0.47 -16.55 20.49
CA ASP A 264 -1.87 -16.43 20.87
C ASP A 264 -2.78 -16.12 19.66
N ARG A 265 -2.21 -15.52 18.61
CA ARG A 265 -2.90 -15.07 17.39
C ARG A 265 -2.16 -15.52 16.13
N PRO A 266 -2.15 -16.84 15.82
CA PRO A 266 -1.34 -17.38 14.71
C PRO A 266 -1.72 -16.87 13.33
N ASN A 267 -2.95 -16.35 13.16
CA ASN A 267 -3.48 -15.84 11.88
C ASN A 267 -3.36 -14.32 11.72
N LEU A 268 -2.76 -13.61 12.69
CA LEU A 268 -2.55 -12.17 12.59
C LEU A 268 -1.49 -11.88 11.53
N LEU A 269 -1.84 -11.06 10.53
CA LEU A 269 -1.00 -10.78 9.36
C LEU A 269 -0.02 -9.64 9.67
N PHE A 270 1.26 -9.82 9.32
CA PHE A 270 2.29 -8.78 9.38
C PHE A 270 2.86 -8.51 7.99
N ILE A 271 2.65 -7.30 7.49
CA ILE A 271 3.16 -6.82 6.19
C ILE A 271 4.28 -5.82 6.46
N ALA A 272 5.46 -6.05 5.88
CA ALA A 272 6.60 -5.14 6.06
C ALA A 272 6.81 -4.24 4.85
N GLU A 273 7.06 -2.97 5.12
CA GLU A 273 7.60 -2.03 4.15
C GLU A 273 9.13 -2.17 4.12
N VAL A 274 9.63 -2.86 3.08
CA VAL A 274 11.07 -3.14 2.87
C VAL A 274 11.44 -2.79 1.44
N TYR A 275 12.47 -1.98 1.27
CA TYR A 275 12.93 -1.54 -0.05
C TYR A 275 14.23 -2.23 -0.51
N GLN A 276 15.05 -2.72 0.43
CA GLN A 276 16.32 -3.38 0.10
C GLN A 276 16.09 -4.87 -0.21
N LYS A 277 16.16 -5.24 -1.50
CA LYS A 277 15.98 -6.64 -1.97
C LYS A 277 16.89 -7.65 -1.25
N THR A 278 18.09 -7.25 -0.87
CA THR A 278 19.05 -8.10 -0.15
C THR A 278 18.56 -8.51 1.24
N LEU A 279 17.57 -7.80 1.79
CA LEU A 279 16.98 -8.08 3.10
C LEU A 279 15.70 -8.94 3.01
N TYR A 280 15.11 -9.14 1.84
CA TYR A 280 13.84 -9.86 1.69
C TYR A 280 13.85 -11.25 2.36
N SER A 281 14.88 -12.05 2.07
CA SER A 281 15.01 -13.38 2.69
C SER A 281 15.08 -13.32 4.21
N LYS A 282 15.82 -12.34 4.76
CA LYS A 282 15.94 -12.12 6.20
C LYS A 282 14.59 -11.79 6.84
N TYR A 283 13.84 -10.86 6.27
CA TYR A 283 12.55 -10.43 6.83
C TYR A 283 11.48 -11.52 6.77
N ILE A 284 11.47 -12.35 5.71
CA ILE A 284 10.54 -13.47 5.60
C ILE A 284 10.98 -14.66 6.46
N ARG A 285 12.22 -15.16 6.29
CA ARG A 285 12.64 -16.45 6.85
C ARG A 285 13.14 -16.37 8.29
N ASP A 286 13.87 -15.30 8.62
CA ASP A 286 14.52 -15.20 9.93
C ASP A 286 13.67 -14.41 10.93
N ILE A 287 12.93 -13.38 10.46
CA ILE A 287 12.13 -12.49 11.30
C ILE A 287 10.68 -12.97 11.36
N GLY A 288 10.10 -13.45 10.24
CA GLY A 288 8.80 -14.09 10.23
C GLY A 288 7.64 -13.19 9.77
N PHE A 289 7.90 -12.12 8.99
CA PHE A 289 6.84 -11.39 8.31
C PHE A 289 6.12 -12.29 7.31
N ASP A 290 4.82 -12.08 7.16
CA ASP A 290 3.99 -12.85 6.24
C ASP A 290 4.11 -12.31 4.80
N LEU A 291 4.24 -10.99 4.64
CA LEU A 291 4.34 -10.32 3.36
C LEU A 291 5.34 -9.16 3.40
N LEU A 292 5.98 -8.88 2.26
CA LEU A 292 6.79 -7.69 2.01
C LEU A 292 6.27 -6.95 0.78
N TYR A 293 6.42 -5.64 0.75
CA TYR A 293 6.22 -4.86 -0.47
C TYR A 293 7.18 -5.28 -1.58
N ASP A 294 6.69 -5.56 -2.79
CA ASP A 294 7.56 -5.72 -3.96
C ASP A 294 7.75 -4.40 -4.73
N LYS A 295 8.06 -3.34 -3.95
CA LYS A 295 8.30 -2.00 -4.52
C LYS A 295 9.53 -1.98 -5.41
N SER A 296 10.67 -2.39 -4.89
CA SER A 296 11.95 -2.42 -5.64
C SER A 296 12.05 -3.57 -6.63
N GLY A 297 11.08 -4.49 -6.64
CA GLY A 297 10.97 -5.60 -7.58
C GLY A 297 10.04 -5.30 -8.74
N ILE A 298 8.81 -5.86 -8.68
CA ILE A 298 7.86 -5.75 -9.80
C ILE A 298 7.39 -4.32 -10.03
N TYR A 299 7.12 -3.53 -8.95
CA TYR A 299 6.64 -2.16 -9.10
C TYR A 299 7.63 -1.31 -9.91
N ASP A 300 8.91 -1.19 -9.47
CA ASP A 300 9.92 -0.38 -10.18
C ASP A 300 10.19 -0.92 -11.60
N THR A 301 10.10 -2.24 -11.78
CA THR A 301 10.28 -2.87 -13.08
C THR A 301 9.17 -2.47 -14.05
N VAL A 302 7.90 -2.65 -13.68
CA VAL A 302 6.78 -2.29 -14.58
C VAL A 302 6.67 -0.79 -14.78
N ARG A 303 7.02 0.01 -13.77
CA ARG A 303 7.08 1.47 -13.87
C ARG A 303 8.07 1.90 -14.97
N ALA A 304 9.29 1.40 -14.93
CA ALA A 304 10.33 1.72 -15.94
C ALA A 304 9.89 1.32 -17.37
N ILE A 305 9.25 0.15 -17.51
CA ILE A 305 8.74 -0.33 -18.80
C ILE A 305 7.62 0.59 -19.32
N VAL A 306 6.66 0.93 -18.46
CA VAL A 306 5.51 1.77 -18.83
C VAL A 306 5.95 3.19 -19.19
N GLU A 307 6.75 3.84 -18.33
CA GLU A 307 7.27 5.20 -18.59
C GLU A 307 8.02 5.28 -19.91
N LYS A 308 8.85 4.26 -20.23
CA LYS A 308 9.56 4.20 -21.51
C LYS A 308 8.62 4.12 -22.69
N ASN A 309 7.61 3.25 -22.62
CA ASN A 309 6.69 3.03 -23.73
C ASN A 309 5.66 4.15 -23.90
N VAL A 310 5.21 4.78 -22.80
CA VAL A 310 4.32 5.95 -22.84
C VAL A 310 5.03 7.16 -23.41
N ASN A 311 6.32 7.33 -23.14
CA ASN A 311 7.14 8.44 -23.62
C ASN A 311 8.02 8.06 -24.84
N ASP A 312 7.58 7.07 -25.65
CA ASP A 312 8.37 6.56 -26.77
C ASP A 312 8.73 7.66 -27.77
N SER A 313 9.99 8.07 -27.71
CA SER A 313 10.60 9.09 -28.57
C SER A 313 11.39 8.48 -29.75
N GLY A 314 11.22 7.18 -30.02
CA GLY A 314 12.01 6.43 -31.00
C GLY A 314 13.43 6.08 -30.51
N VAL A 315 13.78 6.42 -29.28
CA VAL A 315 15.04 6.02 -28.66
C VAL A 315 14.99 4.52 -28.31
N PRO A 316 16.07 3.74 -28.56
CA PRO A 316 16.12 2.33 -28.20
C PRO A 316 15.75 2.08 -26.72
N VAL A 317 15.11 0.94 -26.47
CA VAL A 317 14.79 0.49 -25.09
C VAL A 317 16.10 0.08 -24.43
N GLU A 318 16.41 0.67 -23.28
CA GLU A 318 17.53 0.23 -22.46
C GLU A 318 17.16 -1.05 -21.69
N ASP A 319 18.14 -1.85 -21.30
CA ASP A 319 17.93 -3.14 -20.65
C ASP A 319 17.03 -3.04 -19.40
N TRP A 320 17.24 -2.00 -18.58
CA TRP A 320 16.42 -1.77 -17.36
C TRP A 320 14.99 -1.33 -17.64
N GLN A 321 14.65 -0.94 -18.87
CA GLN A 321 13.32 -0.54 -19.34
C GLN A 321 12.63 -1.64 -20.17
N SER A 322 13.29 -2.77 -20.37
CA SER A 322 12.80 -3.88 -21.19
C SER A 322 11.84 -4.77 -20.40
N ALA A 323 10.80 -5.30 -21.06
CA ALA A 323 9.90 -6.29 -20.46
C ALA A 323 10.61 -7.57 -19.99
N LYS A 324 11.80 -7.88 -20.54
CA LYS A 324 12.70 -8.95 -20.03
C LYS A 324 13.04 -8.81 -18.54
N ARG A 325 12.99 -7.59 -18.00
CA ARG A 325 13.26 -7.36 -16.57
C ARG A 325 12.22 -7.97 -15.64
N ILE A 326 11.01 -8.23 -16.13
CA ILE A 326 9.98 -8.95 -15.38
C ILE A 326 10.46 -10.37 -15.09
N THR A 327 10.94 -11.10 -16.11
CA THR A 327 11.59 -12.42 -15.93
C THR A 327 12.74 -12.37 -14.94
N TRP A 328 13.60 -11.38 -15.06
CA TRP A 328 14.75 -11.21 -14.19
C TRP A 328 14.35 -11.00 -12.72
N ASN A 329 13.37 -10.13 -12.49
CA ASN A 329 12.85 -9.88 -11.15
C ASN A 329 12.22 -11.15 -10.57
N TRP A 330 11.37 -11.81 -11.34
CA TRP A 330 10.71 -13.06 -10.95
C TRP A 330 11.72 -14.15 -10.59
N GLN A 331 12.73 -14.38 -11.41
CA GLN A 331 13.78 -15.37 -11.15
C GLN A 331 14.61 -15.02 -9.89
N SER A 332 14.91 -13.73 -9.68
CA SER A 332 15.71 -13.29 -8.54
C SER A 332 15.01 -13.50 -7.19
N LEU A 333 13.68 -13.45 -7.17
CA LEU A 333 12.88 -13.72 -5.98
C LEU A 333 12.81 -15.21 -5.64
N GLY A 334 12.80 -16.10 -6.65
CA GLY A 334 12.75 -17.55 -6.45
C GLY A 334 11.60 -17.95 -5.51
N GLU A 335 11.92 -18.64 -4.43
CA GLU A 335 10.94 -19.10 -3.42
C GLU A 335 10.31 -17.97 -2.58
N LEU A 336 10.80 -16.73 -2.68
CA LEU A 336 10.21 -15.60 -1.97
C LEU A 336 8.98 -15.02 -2.69
N GLN A 337 8.73 -15.38 -3.94
CA GLN A 337 7.62 -14.82 -4.74
C GLN A 337 6.25 -14.85 -4.03
N PRO A 338 5.82 -15.91 -3.34
CA PRO A 338 4.51 -15.95 -2.70
C PRO A 338 4.34 -14.95 -1.54
N TYR A 339 5.45 -14.43 -1.02
CA TYR A 339 5.47 -13.51 0.11
C TYR A 339 5.56 -12.03 -0.30
N MET A 340 5.58 -11.75 -1.61
CA MET A 340 5.74 -10.40 -2.12
C MET A 340 4.38 -9.77 -2.42
N LEU A 341 4.01 -8.70 -1.72
CA LEU A 341 2.80 -7.94 -1.98
C LEU A 341 3.00 -7.05 -3.21
N ASN A 342 2.36 -7.42 -4.31
CA ASN A 342 2.41 -6.67 -5.57
C ASN A 342 1.39 -5.54 -5.59
N PHE A 343 1.72 -4.42 -6.22
CA PHE A 343 0.83 -3.26 -6.40
C PHE A 343 1.30 -2.40 -7.57
N LEU A 344 0.44 -1.52 -8.06
CA LEU A 344 0.77 -0.48 -9.04
C LEU A 344 0.78 0.93 -8.44
N GLU A 345 0.05 1.12 -7.35
CA GLU A 345 -0.08 2.38 -6.62
C GLU A 345 -0.14 2.12 -5.12
N ASN A 346 0.22 3.11 -4.33
CA ASN A 346 -0.08 3.21 -2.91
C ASN A 346 -0.10 4.69 -2.49
N HIS A 347 -0.21 4.97 -1.19
CA HIS A 347 -0.29 6.33 -0.66
C HIS A 347 1.04 7.12 -0.73
N ASP A 348 2.18 6.46 -0.95
CA ASP A 348 3.51 7.06 -1.07
C ASP A 348 3.95 7.25 -2.53
N GLU A 349 3.42 6.44 -3.44
CA GLU A 349 3.79 6.45 -4.84
C GLU A 349 2.84 7.31 -5.69
N GLN A 350 3.32 7.75 -6.83
CA GLN A 350 2.51 8.49 -7.79
C GLN A 350 1.41 7.60 -8.35
N ARG A 351 0.21 8.17 -8.52
CA ARG A 351 -0.90 7.52 -9.20
C ARG A 351 -0.51 7.10 -10.60
N PHE A 352 -0.93 5.93 -11.02
CA PHE A 352 -0.61 5.42 -12.36
C PHE A 352 -1.13 6.35 -13.46
N ALA A 353 -2.34 6.87 -13.28
CA ALA A 353 -2.96 7.78 -14.25
C ALA A 353 -2.40 9.21 -14.24
N SER A 354 -1.45 9.54 -13.32
CA SER A 354 -0.83 10.86 -13.26
C SER A 354 0.07 11.15 -14.46
N ASP A 355 0.34 12.43 -14.69
CA ASP A 355 1.30 12.89 -15.72
C ASP A 355 2.75 12.49 -15.37
N PHE A 356 3.00 12.01 -14.14
CA PHE A 356 4.29 11.59 -13.64
C PHE A 356 4.54 10.09 -13.74
N PHE A 357 3.58 9.29 -14.25
CA PHE A 357 3.75 7.86 -14.44
C PHE A 357 3.18 7.43 -15.80
N GLY A 358 1.99 6.84 -15.84
CA GLY A 358 1.37 6.29 -17.05
C GLY A 358 0.55 7.30 -17.87
N GLY A 359 0.23 8.46 -17.30
CA GLY A 359 -0.54 9.54 -17.95
C GLY A 359 -2.02 9.23 -18.16
N ASN A 360 -2.39 7.95 -18.22
CA ASN A 360 -3.75 7.45 -18.36
C ASN A 360 -3.85 6.07 -17.74
N VAL A 361 -4.95 5.79 -17.04
CA VAL A 361 -5.15 4.49 -16.38
C VAL A 361 -5.19 3.32 -17.37
N LYS A 362 -5.69 3.49 -18.59
CA LYS A 362 -5.71 2.43 -19.60
C LYS A 362 -4.29 1.93 -19.97
N ASN A 363 -3.26 2.73 -19.71
CA ASN A 363 -1.87 2.32 -19.87
C ASN A 363 -1.40 1.36 -18.75
N SER A 364 -2.21 1.16 -17.69
CA SER A 364 -1.89 0.22 -16.60
C SER A 364 -2.23 -1.24 -16.90
N TYR A 365 -3.05 -1.51 -17.91
CA TYR A 365 -3.65 -2.84 -18.09
C TYR A 365 -2.62 -3.95 -18.29
N ALA A 366 -1.56 -3.71 -19.09
CA ALA A 366 -0.45 -4.66 -19.23
C ALA A 366 0.32 -4.85 -17.91
N ALA A 367 0.56 -3.75 -17.18
CA ALA A 367 1.23 -3.78 -15.88
C ALA A 367 0.39 -4.48 -14.82
N LEU A 368 -0.93 -4.26 -14.81
CA LEU A 368 -1.87 -4.96 -13.94
C LEU A 368 -1.80 -6.48 -14.19
N TYR A 369 -1.85 -6.92 -15.44
CA TYR A 369 -1.78 -8.34 -15.79
C TYR A 369 -0.45 -8.97 -15.34
N ALA A 370 0.67 -8.29 -15.59
CA ALA A 370 1.98 -8.78 -15.14
C ALA A 370 2.06 -8.87 -13.61
N SER A 371 1.60 -7.84 -12.88
CA SER A 371 1.67 -7.80 -11.41
C SER A 371 0.66 -8.72 -10.73
N LEU A 372 -0.52 -8.89 -11.33
CA LEU A 372 -1.61 -9.65 -10.75
C LEU A 372 -1.50 -11.16 -11.03
N PHE A 373 -1.02 -11.57 -12.21
CA PHE A 373 -1.09 -12.96 -12.67
C PHE A 373 0.23 -13.72 -12.65
N LEU A 374 1.38 -13.03 -12.58
CA LEU A 374 2.69 -13.69 -12.72
C LEU A 374 2.97 -14.73 -11.62
N ASN A 375 2.54 -14.48 -10.40
CA ASN A 375 2.80 -15.36 -9.26
C ASN A 375 1.57 -15.51 -8.36
N THR A 376 1.68 -16.33 -7.30
CA THR A 376 0.62 -16.56 -6.32
C THR A 376 0.53 -15.48 -5.24
N ALA A 377 1.46 -14.52 -5.24
CA ALA A 377 1.53 -13.45 -4.25
C ALA A 377 0.26 -12.58 -4.21
N PRO A 378 -0.10 -12.01 -3.05
CA PRO A 378 -1.19 -11.06 -2.94
C PRO A 378 -1.01 -9.84 -3.84
N PHE A 379 -2.13 -9.18 -4.15
CA PHE A 379 -2.14 -7.91 -4.87
C PHE A 379 -2.86 -6.84 -4.04
N MET A 380 -2.30 -5.65 -4.01
CA MET A 380 -2.91 -4.50 -3.35
C MET A 380 -3.40 -3.50 -4.39
N LEU A 381 -4.67 -3.13 -4.27
CA LEU A 381 -5.33 -2.07 -5.03
C LEU A 381 -5.47 -0.84 -4.16
N TYR A 382 -5.02 0.32 -4.61
CA TYR A 382 -5.20 1.58 -3.90
C TYR A 382 -6.48 2.28 -4.35
N ALA A 383 -7.29 2.73 -3.38
CA ALA A 383 -8.62 3.33 -3.63
C ALA A 383 -8.57 4.42 -4.70
N GLY A 384 -9.38 4.25 -5.75
CA GLY A 384 -9.44 5.13 -6.91
C GLY A 384 -8.61 4.69 -8.10
N GLU A 385 -7.65 3.77 -7.96
CA GLU A 385 -6.90 3.22 -9.10
C GLU A 385 -7.84 2.63 -10.14
N GLU A 386 -8.86 1.91 -9.70
CA GLU A 386 -9.87 1.24 -10.52
C GLU A 386 -10.80 2.18 -11.30
N VAL A 387 -10.73 3.48 -11.04
CA VAL A 387 -11.44 4.53 -11.81
C VAL A 387 -10.49 5.60 -12.34
N GLY A 388 -9.18 5.37 -12.23
CA GLY A 388 -8.16 6.23 -12.79
C GLY A 388 -7.93 7.53 -12.02
N GLU A 389 -7.93 7.49 -10.67
CA GLU A 389 -7.52 8.63 -9.86
C GLU A 389 -6.12 9.08 -10.27
N ARG A 390 -5.93 10.39 -10.44
CA ARG A 390 -4.71 10.95 -11.01
C ARG A 390 -3.76 11.55 -9.98
N GLY A 391 -4.23 11.96 -8.80
CA GLY A 391 -3.43 12.70 -7.84
C GLY A 391 -2.85 14.00 -8.42
N MET A 392 -3.59 14.65 -9.33
CA MET A 392 -3.15 15.85 -10.05
C MET A 392 -3.87 17.12 -9.58
N ASP A 393 -4.60 17.02 -8.47
CA ASP A 393 -5.30 18.15 -7.87
C ASP A 393 -4.28 19.07 -7.14
N ASN A 394 -4.63 20.34 -7.01
CA ASN A 394 -3.79 21.31 -6.32
C ASN A 394 -4.15 21.39 -4.82
N GLU A 395 -3.85 20.32 -4.10
CA GLU A 395 -4.36 20.07 -2.76
C GLU A 395 -3.80 21.01 -1.68
N GLY A 396 -2.51 21.20 -1.62
CA GLY A 396 -1.91 22.09 -0.62
C GLY A 396 -0.48 21.75 -0.31
N PHE A 397 -0.22 20.97 0.73
CA PHE A 397 1.13 20.68 1.21
C PHE A 397 1.98 19.91 0.18
N SER A 398 1.43 18.87 -0.41
CA SER A 398 2.15 18.04 -1.40
C SER A 398 2.32 18.72 -2.76
N GLY A 399 1.49 19.72 -3.07
CA GLY A 399 1.42 20.32 -4.41
C GLY A 399 0.83 19.36 -5.44
N THR A 400 1.15 19.59 -6.71
CA THR A 400 0.70 18.75 -7.84
C THR A 400 1.87 17.88 -8.29
N ASP A 401 2.02 16.72 -7.67
CA ASP A 401 3.15 15.81 -7.89
C ASP A 401 2.76 14.40 -8.33
N GLY A 402 1.47 14.19 -8.62
CA GLY A 402 0.93 12.90 -9.04
C GLY A 402 0.54 11.97 -7.89
N ARG A 403 0.57 12.45 -6.65
CA ARG A 403 0.11 11.73 -5.45
C ARG A 403 -1.23 12.29 -4.97
N THR A 404 -2.10 11.43 -4.49
CA THR A 404 -3.24 11.87 -3.66
C THR A 404 -2.70 12.19 -2.28
N SER A 405 -2.85 13.45 -1.83
CA SER A 405 -2.23 13.92 -0.58
C SER A 405 -2.76 13.17 0.64
N ILE A 406 -1.83 12.71 1.47
CA ILE A 406 -2.11 12.16 2.79
C ILE A 406 -2.01 13.24 3.90
N PHE A 407 -1.74 14.50 3.55
CA PHE A 407 -1.50 15.60 4.48
C PHE A 407 -2.60 16.67 4.48
N ASP A 408 -3.47 16.65 3.49
CA ASP A 408 -4.48 17.68 3.26
C ASP A 408 -5.90 17.14 3.48
N TRP A 409 -6.83 18.02 3.86
CA TRP A 409 -8.25 17.76 3.76
C TRP A 409 -8.64 17.90 2.30
N TRP A 410 -9.18 16.82 1.71
CA TRP A 410 -9.50 16.79 0.29
C TRP A 410 -10.63 15.81 -0.02
N ALA A 411 -11.35 16.07 -1.10
CA ALA A 411 -12.34 15.17 -1.65
C ALA A 411 -11.93 14.85 -3.11
N PRO A 412 -11.07 13.83 -3.36
CA PRO A 412 -10.66 13.48 -4.71
C PRO A 412 -11.87 13.23 -5.59
N SER A 413 -11.92 13.91 -6.73
CA SER A 413 -13.14 13.96 -7.55
C SER A 413 -13.55 12.60 -8.11
N SER A 414 -12.57 11.74 -8.44
CA SER A 414 -12.81 10.37 -8.90
C SER A 414 -13.38 9.49 -7.78
N LEU A 415 -12.85 9.57 -6.56
CA LEU A 415 -13.38 8.85 -5.39
C LEU A 415 -14.79 9.33 -5.03
N THR A 416 -15.05 10.64 -5.10
CA THR A 416 -16.39 11.20 -4.90
C THR A 416 -17.38 10.66 -5.93
N ARG A 417 -16.99 10.58 -7.21
CA ARG A 417 -17.84 10.01 -8.28
C ARG A 417 -18.04 8.51 -8.09
N LEU A 418 -16.98 7.77 -7.75
CA LEU A 418 -17.07 6.34 -7.46
C LEU A 418 -18.04 6.07 -6.31
N TYR A 419 -17.90 6.82 -5.20
CA TYR A 419 -18.79 6.67 -4.04
C TYR A 419 -20.26 6.90 -4.41
N ARG A 420 -20.58 7.99 -5.14
CA ARG A 420 -21.93 8.27 -5.62
C ARG A 420 -22.45 7.20 -6.57
N TYR A 421 -21.60 6.71 -7.47
CA TYR A 421 -21.97 5.65 -8.42
C TYR A 421 -22.37 4.36 -7.72
N ILE A 422 -21.57 3.86 -6.76
CA ILE A 422 -21.89 2.64 -6.02
C ILE A 422 -23.16 2.80 -5.16
N HIS A 423 -23.49 4.02 -4.74
CA HIS A 423 -24.73 4.36 -4.04
C HIS A 423 -25.92 4.68 -4.98
N GLY A 424 -25.80 4.34 -6.25
CA GLY A 424 -26.92 4.36 -7.20
C GLY A 424 -27.14 5.67 -7.94
N GLU A 425 -26.21 6.64 -7.85
CA GLU A 425 -26.31 7.87 -8.66
C GLU A 425 -25.91 7.57 -10.10
N THR A 426 -26.92 7.45 -10.97
CA THR A 426 -26.73 7.18 -12.40
C THR A 426 -25.96 8.29 -13.06
N GLY A 427 -24.88 7.95 -13.79
CA GLY A 427 -24.04 8.92 -14.51
C GLY A 427 -23.01 9.63 -13.64
N ALA A 428 -22.82 9.24 -12.38
CA ALA A 428 -21.76 9.78 -11.53
C ALA A 428 -20.36 9.46 -12.09
N LEU A 429 -20.15 8.26 -12.64
CA LEU A 429 -18.94 7.90 -13.39
C LEU A 429 -19.12 8.19 -14.88
N SER A 430 -18.07 8.69 -15.53
CA SER A 430 -17.99 8.76 -16.97
C SER A 430 -17.94 7.36 -17.61
N HIS A 431 -18.15 7.29 -18.93
CA HIS A 431 -18.04 6.02 -19.66
C HIS A 431 -16.65 5.39 -19.51
N ASP A 432 -15.59 6.17 -19.64
CA ASP A 432 -14.21 5.70 -19.50
C ASP A 432 -13.90 5.17 -18.08
N GLU A 433 -14.41 5.84 -17.04
CA GLU A 433 -14.28 5.36 -15.66
C GLU A 433 -15.05 4.05 -15.42
N GLN A 434 -16.22 3.89 -16.00
CA GLN A 434 -17.00 2.65 -15.93
C GLN A 434 -16.31 1.50 -16.66
N GLU A 435 -15.76 1.75 -17.87
CA GLU A 435 -14.97 0.74 -18.61
C GLU A 435 -13.76 0.30 -17.80
N THR A 436 -13.03 1.25 -17.19
CA THR A 436 -11.86 0.98 -16.36
C THR A 436 -12.25 0.16 -15.13
N LEU A 437 -13.28 0.57 -14.41
CA LEU A 437 -13.80 -0.16 -13.25
C LEU A 437 -14.17 -1.60 -13.61
N GLU A 438 -14.84 -1.80 -14.75
CA GLU A 438 -15.24 -3.13 -15.19
C GLU A 438 -14.03 -3.99 -15.60
N PHE A 439 -13.00 -3.38 -16.20
CA PHE A 439 -11.75 -4.07 -16.52
C PHE A 439 -11.03 -4.55 -15.24
N TYR A 440 -10.85 -3.66 -14.25
CA TYR A 440 -10.26 -4.01 -12.96
C TYR A 440 -11.09 -5.07 -12.23
N ARG A 441 -12.41 -4.92 -12.19
CA ARG A 441 -13.31 -5.89 -11.56
C ARG A 441 -13.12 -7.30 -12.16
N LYS A 442 -13.11 -7.42 -13.47
CA LYS A 442 -12.91 -8.71 -14.16
C LYS A 442 -11.55 -9.31 -13.84
N ALA A 443 -10.48 -8.52 -13.91
CA ALA A 443 -9.13 -9.00 -13.65
C ALA A 443 -8.95 -9.45 -12.19
N LEU A 444 -9.39 -8.63 -11.23
CA LEU A 444 -9.26 -8.91 -9.80
C LEU A 444 -10.12 -10.12 -9.37
N ARG A 445 -11.36 -10.19 -9.85
CA ARG A 445 -12.23 -11.35 -9.57
C ARG A 445 -11.65 -12.63 -10.16
N PHE A 446 -11.21 -12.58 -11.41
CA PHE A 446 -10.57 -13.73 -12.02
C PHE A 446 -9.37 -14.20 -11.17
N ALA A 447 -8.49 -13.27 -10.75
CA ALA A 447 -7.36 -13.62 -9.90
C ALA A 447 -7.76 -14.19 -8.53
N SER A 448 -8.84 -13.71 -7.94
CA SER A 448 -9.31 -14.16 -6.61
C SER A 448 -10.08 -15.48 -6.66
N GLU A 449 -10.66 -15.84 -7.79
CA GLU A 449 -11.52 -17.03 -7.96
C GLU A 449 -10.80 -18.19 -8.64
N ASP A 450 -9.79 -17.92 -9.50
CA ASP A 450 -9.12 -18.89 -10.33
C ASP A 450 -7.97 -19.60 -9.60
N ASP A 451 -7.98 -20.93 -9.65
CA ASP A 451 -7.00 -21.78 -8.97
C ASP A 451 -5.64 -21.82 -9.71
N ALA A 452 -5.61 -21.71 -11.03
CA ALA A 452 -4.35 -21.64 -11.77
C ALA A 452 -3.58 -20.34 -11.44
N VAL A 453 -4.29 -19.24 -11.17
CA VAL A 453 -3.67 -17.98 -10.71
C VAL A 453 -3.25 -18.05 -9.23
N SER A 454 -4.09 -18.58 -8.35
CA SER A 454 -3.88 -18.53 -6.90
C SER A 454 -2.98 -19.65 -6.34
N LYS A 455 -2.85 -20.79 -7.04
CA LYS A 455 -2.12 -21.97 -6.59
C LYS A 455 -1.13 -22.50 -7.62
N GLY A 456 -1.33 -22.14 -8.89
CA GLY A 456 -0.62 -22.73 -10.02
C GLY A 456 0.86 -22.39 -10.09
N THR A 457 1.57 -23.18 -10.84
CA THR A 457 2.96 -22.92 -11.25
C THR A 457 3.00 -21.90 -12.39
N VAL A 458 4.14 -21.25 -12.56
CA VAL A 458 4.38 -20.32 -13.65
C VAL A 458 5.46 -20.85 -14.58
N TYR A 459 5.31 -20.63 -15.88
CA TYR A 459 6.33 -20.91 -16.87
C TYR A 459 6.50 -19.72 -17.81
N ASP A 460 7.71 -19.16 -17.83
CA ASP A 460 8.06 -18.02 -18.69
C ASP A 460 8.28 -18.48 -20.13
N LEU A 461 7.55 -17.88 -21.07
CA LEU A 461 7.64 -18.14 -22.49
C LEU A 461 8.50 -17.14 -23.27
N CYS A 462 9.02 -16.09 -22.61
CA CYS A 462 9.73 -15.01 -23.31
C CYS A 462 11.01 -15.50 -23.99
N TYR A 463 11.76 -16.39 -23.32
CA TYR A 463 13.04 -16.87 -23.83
C TYR A 463 12.89 -17.68 -25.13
N CYS A 464 11.83 -18.47 -25.28
CA CYS A 464 11.60 -19.30 -26.47
C CYS A 464 10.88 -18.56 -27.62
N ASN A 465 10.35 -17.36 -27.33
CA ASN A 465 9.65 -16.52 -28.30
C ASN A 465 10.47 -15.32 -28.79
N SER A 466 11.77 -15.23 -28.46
CA SER A 466 12.64 -14.09 -28.83
C SER A 466 12.74 -13.81 -30.33
N SER A 467 12.45 -14.81 -31.16
CA SER A 467 12.43 -14.73 -32.64
C SER A 467 11.07 -15.09 -33.25
N SER A 468 10.02 -15.19 -32.40
CA SER A 468 8.66 -15.50 -32.89
C SER A 468 8.07 -14.28 -33.61
N ASP A 469 7.23 -14.57 -34.63
CA ASP A 469 6.59 -13.56 -35.46
C ASP A 469 5.70 -12.64 -34.58
N GLY A 470 5.92 -11.33 -34.67
CA GLY A 470 5.20 -10.30 -33.92
C GLY A 470 5.59 -10.15 -32.44
N PHE A 471 6.39 -11.07 -31.87
CA PHE A 471 6.80 -10.97 -30.46
C PHE A 471 8.07 -10.14 -30.28
N ASN A 472 8.01 -9.11 -29.44
CA ASN A 472 9.15 -8.27 -29.10
C ASN A 472 9.42 -8.35 -27.58
N GLN A 473 10.50 -9.00 -27.18
CA GLN A 473 10.87 -9.19 -25.77
C GLN A 473 11.07 -7.89 -24.96
N ASP A 474 11.33 -6.78 -25.63
CA ASP A 474 11.49 -5.51 -24.93
C ASP A 474 10.13 -4.88 -24.56
N ARG A 475 9.06 -5.31 -25.22
CA ARG A 475 7.71 -4.72 -25.09
C ARG A 475 6.61 -5.73 -24.75
N HIS A 476 6.88 -7.02 -24.91
CA HIS A 476 5.91 -8.09 -24.66
C HIS A 476 6.41 -9.04 -23.58
N PHE A 477 5.50 -9.51 -22.76
CA PHE A 477 5.77 -10.52 -21.75
C PHE A 477 4.71 -11.60 -21.84
N ALA A 478 5.14 -12.87 -21.93
CA ALA A 478 4.23 -14.01 -22.08
C ALA A 478 4.62 -15.15 -21.14
N PHE A 479 3.65 -15.74 -20.46
CA PHE A 479 3.87 -16.83 -19.51
C PHE A 479 2.63 -17.72 -19.39
N LEU A 480 2.84 -18.92 -18.88
CA LEU A 480 1.77 -19.86 -18.53
C LEU A 480 1.52 -19.88 -17.03
N ARG A 481 0.27 -20.11 -16.66
CA ARG A 481 -0.14 -20.52 -15.31
C ARG A 481 -0.80 -21.87 -15.42
N ASP A 482 -0.41 -22.82 -14.57
CA ASP A 482 -0.87 -24.19 -14.65
C ASP A 482 -1.20 -24.75 -13.27
N TYR A 483 -2.40 -25.32 -13.15
CA TYR A 483 -2.85 -26.00 -11.94
C TYR A 483 -3.84 -27.10 -12.31
N GLU A 484 -3.53 -28.35 -11.91
CA GLU A 484 -4.34 -29.54 -12.19
C GLU A 484 -4.63 -29.69 -13.70
N ASP A 485 -5.88 -29.53 -14.12
CA ASP A 485 -6.33 -29.68 -15.51
C ASP A 485 -6.50 -28.32 -16.22
N GLU A 486 -6.04 -27.22 -15.61
CA GLU A 486 -6.20 -25.89 -16.17
C GLU A 486 -4.85 -25.23 -16.47
N THR A 487 -4.66 -24.86 -17.74
CA THR A 487 -3.51 -24.06 -18.17
C THR A 487 -3.98 -22.78 -18.84
N LEU A 488 -3.46 -21.64 -18.35
CA LEU A 488 -3.72 -20.32 -18.89
C LEU A 488 -2.47 -19.78 -19.57
N LEU A 489 -2.62 -19.25 -20.78
CA LEU A 489 -1.62 -18.41 -21.44
C LEU A 489 -1.94 -16.95 -21.18
N ILE A 490 -1.01 -16.24 -20.55
CA ILE A 490 -1.15 -14.82 -20.22
C ILE A 490 -0.10 -14.05 -20.99
N ILE A 491 -0.54 -12.96 -21.65
CA ILE A 491 0.32 -12.13 -22.50
C ILE A 491 0.09 -10.67 -22.12
N CYS A 492 1.17 -9.91 -21.98
CA CYS A 492 1.17 -8.48 -21.72
C CYS A 492 1.81 -7.75 -22.91
N ASN A 493 1.12 -6.78 -23.46
CA ASN A 493 1.63 -5.86 -24.49
C ASN A 493 1.83 -4.47 -23.90
N PHE A 494 3.07 -4.10 -23.60
CA PHE A 494 3.45 -2.79 -23.10
C PHE A 494 3.68 -1.76 -24.22
N SER A 495 3.48 -2.11 -25.49
CA SER A 495 3.64 -1.17 -26.59
C SER A 495 2.39 -0.30 -26.79
N LYS A 496 2.56 0.89 -27.39
CA LYS A 496 1.45 1.78 -27.77
C LYS A 496 0.70 1.35 -29.03
N VAL A 497 1.05 0.21 -29.62
CA VAL A 497 0.41 -0.32 -30.80
C VAL A 497 -0.10 -1.73 -30.50
N ASP A 498 -1.19 -2.09 -31.14
CA ASP A 498 -1.71 -3.45 -31.10
C ASP A 498 -0.68 -4.43 -31.66
N ALA A 499 -0.66 -5.63 -31.13
CA ALA A 499 0.29 -6.65 -31.56
C ALA A 499 -0.42 -7.95 -31.92
N ASP A 500 -0.16 -8.41 -33.15
CA ASP A 500 -0.48 -9.76 -33.60
C ASP A 500 0.78 -10.62 -33.42
N MET A 501 0.70 -11.60 -32.55
CA MET A 501 1.85 -12.41 -32.15
C MET A 501 1.61 -13.90 -32.37
N LYS A 502 2.67 -14.62 -32.64
CA LYS A 502 2.68 -16.08 -32.59
C LYS A 502 3.48 -16.57 -31.40
N ILE A 503 2.80 -17.22 -30.47
CA ILE A 503 3.40 -17.72 -29.24
C ILE A 503 3.63 -19.22 -29.35
N SER A 504 4.89 -19.63 -29.30
CA SER A 504 5.33 -21.01 -29.28
C SER A 504 5.46 -21.52 -27.84
N ILE A 505 4.98 -22.73 -27.60
CA ILE A 505 5.17 -23.45 -26.33
C ILE A 505 6.08 -24.64 -26.63
N PRO A 506 7.28 -24.75 -26.03
CA PRO A 506 8.23 -25.81 -26.29
C PRO A 506 7.72 -27.20 -25.85
N GLU A 507 8.13 -28.26 -26.53
CA GLU A 507 7.75 -29.64 -26.20
C GLU A 507 7.99 -30.00 -24.73
N HIS A 508 9.14 -29.62 -24.17
CA HIS A 508 9.45 -29.92 -22.78
C HIS A 508 8.52 -29.23 -21.77
N THR A 509 7.86 -28.12 -22.15
CA THR A 509 6.84 -27.46 -21.33
C THR A 509 5.58 -28.29 -21.22
N PHE A 510 5.13 -28.90 -22.33
CA PHE A 510 4.00 -29.84 -22.31
C PHE A 510 4.26 -30.98 -21.35
N ASN A 511 5.47 -31.57 -21.43
CA ASN A 511 5.86 -32.65 -20.53
C ASN A 511 5.94 -32.23 -19.06
N TRP A 512 6.49 -31.05 -18.79
CA TRP A 512 6.68 -30.54 -17.43
C TRP A 512 5.35 -30.15 -16.76
N MET A 513 4.46 -29.47 -17.48
CA MET A 513 3.14 -29.09 -17.03
C MET A 513 2.08 -30.19 -17.20
N LYS A 514 2.45 -31.34 -17.81
CA LYS A 514 1.53 -32.44 -18.14
C LYS A 514 0.34 -32.00 -18.99
N MET A 515 0.56 -30.99 -19.82
CA MET A 515 -0.46 -30.50 -20.75
C MET A 515 -0.76 -31.53 -21.83
N PRO A 516 -2.04 -31.77 -22.18
CA PRO A 516 -2.37 -32.63 -23.29
C PRO A 516 -2.01 -31.99 -24.64
N GLU A 517 -1.31 -32.71 -25.52
CA GLU A 517 -1.18 -32.29 -26.91
C GLU A 517 -2.41 -32.70 -27.72
N THR A 518 -2.93 -31.73 -28.47
CA THR A 518 -4.08 -31.94 -29.37
C THR A 518 -3.71 -31.55 -30.79
N GLY A 519 -4.63 -31.73 -31.76
CA GLY A 519 -4.39 -31.28 -33.13
C GLY A 519 -4.15 -29.76 -33.25
N GLU A 520 -4.77 -28.98 -32.37
CA GLU A 520 -4.69 -27.51 -32.37
C GLU A 520 -3.65 -27.00 -31.36
N LEU A 521 -3.56 -27.60 -30.17
CA LEU A 521 -2.61 -27.24 -29.12
C LEU A 521 -1.47 -28.27 -29.06
N ASN A 522 -0.33 -27.96 -29.66
CA ASN A 522 0.86 -28.79 -29.66
C ASN A 522 2.13 -27.96 -29.88
N HIS A 523 3.29 -28.52 -29.57
CA HIS A 523 4.57 -27.80 -29.62
C HIS A 523 5.02 -27.37 -31.04
N ASN A 524 4.40 -27.88 -32.09
CA ASN A 524 4.71 -27.52 -33.48
C ASN A 524 3.79 -26.42 -34.04
N SER A 525 2.74 -26.06 -33.30
CA SER A 525 1.72 -25.12 -33.76
C SER A 525 1.70 -23.87 -32.86
N PRO A 526 2.37 -22.76 -33.24
CA PRO A 526 2.30 -21.51 -32.51
C PRO A 526 0.86 -20.98 -32.40
N ILE A 527 0.50 -20.49 -31.23
CA ILE A 527 -0.80 -19.88 -30.95
C ILE A 527 -0.79 -18.46 -31.49
N SER A 528 -1.74 -18.13 -32.38
CA SER A 528 -1.90 -16.76 -32.87
C SER A 528 -2.74 -15.96 -31.90
N VAL A 529 -2.21 -14.83 -31.42
CA VAL A 529 -2.83 -13.98 -30.41
C VAL A 529 -2.81 -12.52 -30.85
N HIS A 530 -3.94 -11.84 -30.72
CA HIS A 530 -4.04 -10.39 -30.83
C HIS A 530 -4.12 -9.76 -29.43
N VAL A 531 -3.28 -8.78 -29.14
CA VAL A 531 -3.30 -8.04 -27.87
C VAL A 531 -3.26 -6.54 -28.16
N ASN A 532 -4.29 -5.82 -27.70
CA ASN A 532 -4.36 -4.38 -27.86
C ASN A 532 -3.16 -3.68 -27.21
N ALA A 533 -2.91 -2.45 -27.65
CA ALA A 533 -1.88 -1.57 -27.07
C ALA A 533 -2.04 -1.42 -25.56
N MET A 534 -0.94 -1.44 -24.82
CA MET A 534 -0.88 -1.29 -23.35
C MET A 534 -1.84 -2.20 -22.58
N ASN A 535 -2.11 -3.40 -23.10
CA ASN A 535 -3.13 -4.31 -22.55
C ASN A 535 -2.57 -5.73 -22.29
N GLY A 536 -3.37 -6.56 -21.65
CA GLY A 536 -3.11 -7.96 -21.43
C GLY A 536 -4.22 -8.85 -22.02
N ALA A 537 -3.88 -10.13 -22.25
CA ALA A 537 -4.84 -11.16 -22.64
C ALA A 537 -4.63 -12.42 -21.81
N ILE A 538 -5.72 -13.13 -21.51
CA ILE A 538 -5.72 -14.46 -20.90
C ILE A 538 -6.42 -15.39 -21.86
N ILE A 539 -5.78 -16.50 -22.17
CA ILE A 539 -6.31 -17.57 -23.04
C ILE A 539 -6.26 -18.88 -22.26
N LYS A 540 -7.40 -19.50 -22.07
CA LYS A 540 -7.47 -20.85 -21.50
C LYS A 540 -7.09 -21.85 -22.61
N LEU A 541 -6.07 -22.67 -22.33
CA LEU A 541 -5.54 -23.65 -23.28
C LEU A 541 -6.14 -25.05 -23.08
N CYS A 542 -6.35 -25.45 -21.84
CA CYS A 542 -7.01 -26.69 -21.44
C CYS A 542 -7.63 -26.55 -20.04
#